data_c681f70c8f75783c14940b37c2be48a5
#
_entry.id   c681f70c8f75783c14940b37c2be48a5
#
_cell.length_a   1.000
_cell.length_b   1.000
_cell.length_c   1.000
_cell.angle_alpha   90.00
_cell.angle_beta   90.00
_cell.angle_gamma   90.00
#
_symmetry.space_group_name_H-M   'P 1'
#
loop_
_entity.id
_entity.type
_entity.pdbx_description
1 polymer ?
#
loop_
_entity_poly.entity_id
_entity_poly.type
_entity_poly.pdbx_seq_one_letter_code
_entity_poly.pdbx_strand_id
1 'polypeptide(L)'
;MRSTVAAFVAAALAGFTSACSTPGNYKVTFYGYPDNDPPGPAISGNCGRGNRAGGTGTYDDPVTIATAPGELNQCEIVYLPFLTKYGRVEDYCAQCDSDWKRGQPHIDIWTGSASRNGGQAQIDCENRLTPGGRYSIVRDPPKNYGVNGEFDPITAYRALSLLQIMLTWTGAAPLFSPPNTCNTGNVYPKNPAHC
;
A
#
# COMPACT_ATOMS: atom_id res chain seq x y z
N MET A 1 8.36 -41.57 -57.08
CA MET A 1 8.83 -40.44 -56.30
C MET A 1 7.65 -39.96 -55.44
N ARG A 2 7.67 -40.20 -54.13
CA ARG A 2 6.60 -39.77 -53.21
C ARG A 2 7.17 -38.62 -52.39
N SER A 3 6.64 -37.42 -52.60
CA SER A 3 6.98 -36.23 -51.78
C SER A 3 6.14 -36.19 -50.51
N THR A 4 6.79 -36.33 -49.36
CA THR A 4 6.18 -36.12 -48.04
C THR A 4 6.26 -34.65 -47.70
N VAL A 5 5.10 -33.99 -47.60
CA VAL A 5 4.98 -32.62 -47.09
C VAL A 5 4.89 -32.69 -45.57
N ALA A 6 5.91 -32.20 -44.88
CA ALA A 6 5.89 -32.05 -43.43
C ALA A 6 5.16 -30.75 -43.05
N ALA A 7 4.00 -30.87 -42.42
CA ALA A 7 3.27 -29.72 -41.86
C ALA A 7 3.87 -29.36 -40.49
N PHE A 8 4.48 -28.18 -40.39
CA PHE A 8 4.88 -27.59 -39.12
C PHE A 8 3.66 -26.94 -38.44
N VAL A 9 3.22 -27.52 -37.34
CA VAL A 9 2.23 -26.90 -36.46
C VAL A 9 2.98 -25.95 -35.55
N ALA A 10 2.86 -24.66 -35.80
CA ALA A 10 3.34 -23.63 -34.86
C ALA A 10 2.32 -23.49 -33.72
N ALA A 11 2.65 -24.01 -32.54
CA ALA A 11 1.88 -23.78 -31.31
C ALA A 11 2.13 -22.33 -30.85
N ALA A 12 1.16 -21.45 -31.05
CA ALA A 12 1.18 -20.12 -30.49
C ALA A 12 0.95 -20.24 -28.95
N LEU A 13 2.00 -20.04 -28.16
CA LEU A 13 1.91 -19.83 -26.74
C LEU A 13 1.27 -18.44 -26.53
N ALA A 14 -0.04 -18.41 -26.34
CA ALA A 14 -0.72 -17.22 -25.83
C ALA A 14 -0.31 -17.04 -24.37
N GLY A 15 0.72 -16.23 -24.14
CA GLY A 15 1.05 -15.75 -22.80
C GLY A 15 -0.12 -14.90 -22.30
N PHE A 16 -0.80 -15.34 -21.25
CA PHE A 16 -1.74 -14.49 -20.54
C PHE A 16 -0.94 -13.39 -19.83
N THR A 17 -0.80 -12.24 -20.48
CA THR A 17 -0.38 -11.04 -19.77
C THR A 17 -1.54 -10.61 -18.92
N SER A 18 -1.42 -10.74 -17.59
CA SER A 18 -2.36 -10.10 -16.66
C SER A 18 -2.36 -8.60 -17.00
N ALA A 19 -3.52 -8.10 -17.42
CA ALA A 19 -3.64 -6.70 -17.77
C ALA A 19 -3.92 -5.92 -16.49
N CYS A 20 -3.10 -4.92 -16.22
CA CYS A 20 -3.35 -3.94 -15.18
C CYS A 20 -4.80 -3.43 -15.28
N SER A 21 -5.50 -3.31 -14.17
CA SER A 21 -6.87 -2.79 -14.10
C SER A 21 -7.02 -1.77 -12.98
N THR A 22 -7.95 -0.82 -13.17
CA THR A 22 -8.18 0.28 -12.21
C THR A 22 -9.63 0.27 -11.72
N PRO A 23 -10.04 -0.71 -10.90
CA PRO A 23 -11.37 -0.70 -10.32
C PRO A 23 -11.54 0.46 -9.33
N GLY A 24 -12.70 1.07 -9.36
CA GLY A 24 -13.07 2.19 -8.48
C GLY A 24 -14.05 1.79 -7.38
N ASN A 25 -14.54 2.80 -6.67
CA ASN A 25 -15.60 2.68 -5.66
C ASN A 25 -15.21 1.99 -4.34
N TYR A 26 -13.91 1.91 -4.03
CA TYR A 26 -13.45 1.39 -2.75
C TYR A 26 -13.71 2.39 -1.61
N LYS A 27 -14.33 1.91 -0.54
CA LYS A 27 -14.21 2.53 0.77
C LYS A 27 -12.78 2.26 1.29
N VAL A 28 -12.18 3.23 1.93
CA VAL A 28 -10.84 3.13 2.48
C VAL A 28 -10.89 3.53 3.95
N THR A 29 -10.35 2.66 4.80
CA THR A 29 -10.13 2.93 6.22
C THR A 29 -8.68 2.62 6.58
N PHE A 30 -8.32 2.90 7.81
CA PHE A 30 -6.98 2.69 8.33
C PHE A 30 -7.07 2.06 9.72
N TYR A 31 -6.15 1.14 9.99
CA TYR A 31 -6.03 0.46 11.27
C TYR A 31 -4.56 0.33 11.69
N GLY A 32 -4.32 -0.04 12.93
CA GLY A 32 -2.98 -0.18 13.46
C GLY A 32 -2.91 -1.10 14.68
N TYR A 33 -1.80 -1.00 15.41
CA TYR A 33 -1.56 -1.84 16.57
C TYR A 33 -2.69 -1.79 17.63
N PRO A 34 -3.22 -0.59 18.01
CA PRO A 34 -4.17 -0.52 19.12
C PRO A 34 -5.56 -1.05 18.81
N ASP A 35 -6.02 -0.96 17.57
CA ASP A 35 -7.38 -1.35 17.13
C ASP A 35 -7.43 -2.61 16.26
N ASN A 36 -6.27 -3.24 16.00
CA ASN A 36 -6.25 -4.59 15.45
C ASN A 36 -6.85 -5.60 16.44
N ASP A 37 -7.45 -6.69 15.96
CA ASP A 37 -8.06 -7.74 16.80
C ASP A 37 -7.39 -9.11 16.59
N PRO A 38 -6.66 -9.61 17.58
CA PRO A 38 -6.30 -8.98 18.87
C PRO A 38 -5.33 -7.82 18.67
N PRO A 39 -5.26 -6.85 19.63
CA PRO A 39 -4.33 -5.73 19.55
C PRO A 39 -2.90 -6.19 19.34
N GLY A 40 -2.23 -5.62 18.34
CA GLY A 40 -0.88 -6.04 17.96
C GLY A 40 -0.66 -6.04 16.45
N PRO A 41 0.54 -6.44 16.00
CA PRO A 41 0.87 -6.50 14.59
C PRO A 41 0.53 -7.85 13.94
N ALA A 42 -0.10 -8.79 14.65
CA ALA A 42 -0.44 -10.09 14.10
C ALA A 42 -1.53 -9.96 13.03
N ILE A 43 -1.34 -10.63 11.90
CA ILE A 43 -2.27 -10.65 10.76
C ILE A 43 -2.55 -12.08 10.32
N SER A 44 -3.66 -12.26 9.60
CA SER A 44 -4.17 -13.58 9.20
C SER A 44 -3.32 -14.25 8.12
N GLY A 45 -2.67 -13.49 7.23
CA GLY A 45 -1.95 -14.00 6.08
C GLY A 45 -0.42 -13.93 6.21
N ASN A 46 0.25 -14.80 5.47
CA ASN A 46 1.71 -14.79 5.33
C ASN A 46 2.09 -14.70 3.85
N CYS A 47 2.55 -13.53 3.43
CA CYS A 47 3.00 -13.27 2.08
C CYS A 47 4.53 -13.01 2.02
N GLY A 48 5.29 -13.70 2.85
CA GLY A 48 6.75 -13.61 2.91
C GLY A 48 7.30 -12.73 4.04
N ARG A 49 6.41 -12.03 4.81
CA ARG A 49 6.80 -11.23 5.98
C ARG A 49 6.52 -11.94 7.31
N GLY A 50 6.08 -13.18 7.27
CA GLY A 50 5.43 -13.84 8.41
C GLY A 50 4.01 -13.31 8.59
N ASN A 51 3.34 -13.72 9.66
CA ASN A 51 2.00 -13.20 9.98
C ASN A 51 2.12 -11.90 10.77
N ARG A 52 2.69 -10.86 10.12
CA ARG A 52 2.98 -9.58 10.76
C ARG A 52 2.72 -8.43 9.81
N ALA A 53 1.90 -7.46 10.22
CA ALA A 53 1.63 -6.24 9.49
C ALA A 53 2.86 -5.32 9.38
N GLY A 54 2.94 -4.54 8.32
CA GLY A 54 4.04 -3.60 8.10
C GLY A 54 4.13 -3.10 6.66
N GLY A 55 5.34 -2.80 6.23
CA GLY A 55 5.68 -2.32 4.91
C GLY A 55 5.83 -0.81 4.82
N THR A 56 6.66 -0.37 3.87
CA THR A 56 6.95 1.05 3.59
C THR A 56 6.10 1.62 2.47
N GLY A 57 5.46 0.75 1.68
CA GLY A 57 4.62 1.12 0.55
C GLY A 57 5.37 1.18 -0.78
N THR A 58 6.60 0.67 -0.85
CA THR A 58 7.27 0.39 -2.12
C THR A 58 6.74 -0.90 -2.75
N TYR A 59 7.02 -1.16 -4.02
CA TYR A 59 6.62 -2.41 -4.66
C TYR A 59 7.23 -3.65 -3.99
N ASP A 60 8.49 -3.56 -3.57
CA ASP A 60 9.21 -4.67 -2.94
C ASP A 60 8.91 -4.80 -1.43
N ASP A 61 8.38 -3.75 -0.81
CA ASP A 61 7.92 -3.74 0.58
C ASP A 61 6.55 -3.02 0.71
N PRO A 62 5.46 -3.61 0.17
CA PRO A 62 4.13 -3.01 0.19
C PRO A 62 3.58 -2.89 1.61
N VAL A 63 2.74 -1.88 1.88
CA VAL A 63 2.01 -1.82 3.16
C VAL A 63 0.97 -2.94 3.23
N THR A 64 0.74 -3.46 4.42
CA THR A 64 -0.31 -4.45 4.65
C THR A 64 -1.68 -3.85 4.39
N ILE A 65 -2.51 -4.60 3.65
CA ILE A 65 -3.94 -4.32 3.43
C ILE A 65 -4.74 -5.48 4.01
N ALA A 66 -5.79 -5.14 4.76
CA ALA A 66 -6.84 -6.05 5.15
C ALA A 66 -8.07 -5.84 4.25
N THR A 67 -8.77 -6.92 3.91
CA THR A 67 -9.97 -6.88 3.06
C THR A 67 -10.88 -8.08 3.33
N ALA A 68 -11.99 -8.16 2.59
CA ALA A 68 -12.89 -9.31 2.62
C ALA A 68 -12.32 -10.50 1.82
N PRO A 69 -12.59 -11.74 2.25
CA PRO A 69 -12.31 -12.91 1.42
C PRO A 69 -13.04 -12.84 0.08
N GLY A 70 -12.29 -13.03 -1.02
CA GLY A 70 -12.83 -13.01 -2.38
C GLY A 70 -13.00 -11.63 -3.01
N GLU A 71 -12.69 -10.55 -2.29
CA GLU A 71 -12.67 -9.20 -2.84
C GLU A 71 -11.38 -8.95 -3.66
N LEU A 72 -10.26 -9.24 -3.06
CA LEU A 72 -8.94 -9.27 -3.69
C LEU A 72 -8.28 -10.63 -3.40
N ASN A 73 -7.25 -11.00 -4.17
CA ASN A 73 -6.55 -12.25 -3.95
C ASN A 73 -5.56 -12.12 -2.78
N GLN A 74 -5.38 -13.21 -2.03
CA GLN A 74 -4.34 -13.27 -1.01
C GLN A 74 -2.96 -13.00 -1.63
N CYS A 75 -2.16 -12.17 -1.00
CA CYS A 75 -0.84 -11.71 -1.45
C CYS A 75 -0.85 -10.85 -2.74
N GLU A 76 -2.01 -10.46 -3.23
CA GLU A 76 -2.10 -9.55 -4.37
C GLU A 76 -1.48 -8.20 -4.02
N ILE A 77 -0.63 -7.68 -4.92
CA ILE A 77 -0.10 -6.33 -4.82
C ILE A 77 -1.01 -5.40 -5.61
N VAL A 78 -1.41 -4.32 -4.98
CA VAL A 78 -2.16 -3.23 -5.61
C VAL A 78 -1.41 -1.92 -5.43
N TYR A 79 -1.66 -0.96 -6.31
CA TYR A 79 -1.20 0.41 -6.09
C TYR A 79 -2.37 1.28 -5.63
N LEU A 80 -2.10 2.15 -4.68
CA LEU A 80 -3.02 3.05 -4.01
C LEU A 80 -2.74 4.50 -4.45
N PRO A 81 -3.36 4.98 -5.56
CA PRO A 81 -3.02 6.29 -6.12
C PRO A 81 -3.18 7.44 -5.14
N PHE A 82 -4.18 7.37 -4.27
CA PHE A 82 -4.47 8.40 -3.25
C PHE A 82 -3.42 8.48 -2.13
N LEU A 83 -2.62 7.42 -1.93
CA LEU A 83 -1.48 7.40 -1.02
C LEU A 83 -0.14 7.47 -1.73
N THR A 84 -0.12 7.27 -3.06
CA THR A 84 1.10 7.01 -3.83
C THR A 84 1.95 5.91 -3.18
N LYS A 85 1.33 4.76 -2.91
CA LYS A 85 1.97 3.60 -2.27
C LYS A 85 1.46 2.31 -2.88
N TYR A 86 2.30 1.27 -2.77
CA TYR A 86 1.88 -0.11 -3.00
C TYR A 86 1.38 -0.71 -1.71
N GLY A 87 0.33 -1.53 -1.82
CA GLY A 87 -0.20 -2.33 -0.74
C GLY A 87 -0.26 -3.80 -1.13
N ARG A 88 -0.21 -4.70 -0.16
CA ARG A 88 -0.36 -6.15 -0.36
C ARG A 88 -1.44 -6.70 0.54
N VAL A 89 -2.31 -7.51 -0.03
CA VAL A 89 -3.41 -8.15 0.70
C VAL A 89 -2.84 -9.25 1.60
N GLU A 90 -2.81 -8.99 2.90
CA GLU A 90 -2.18 -9.85 3.90
C GLU A 90 -3.08 -10.14 5.10
N ASP A 91 -4.21 -9.42 5.25
CA ASP A 91 -5.04 -9.53 6.43
C ASP A 91 -6.53 -9.59 6.14
N TYR A 92 -7.28 -10.02 7.15
CA TYR A 92 -8.74 -10.08 7.16
C TYR A 92 -9.32 -8.87 7.87
N CYS A 93 -10.36 -8.30 7.30
CA CYS A 93 -11.10 -7.18 7.87
C CYS A 93 -12.58 -7.57 8.01
N ALA A 94 -13.05 -7.73 9.24
CA ALA A 94 -14.44 -8.11 9.51
C ALA A 94 -15.46 -7.07 9.01
N GLN A 95 -15.14 -5.78 9.14
CA GLN A 95 -15.99 -4.71 8.62
C GLN A 95 -15.99 -4.70 7.09
N CYS A 96 -14.82 -4.97 6.45
CA CYS A 96 -14.73 -5.08 5.00
C CYS A 96 -15.56 -6.26 4.49
N ASP A 97 -15.52 -7.41 5.16
CA ASP A 97 -16.35 -8.60 4.82
C ASP A 97 -17.84 -8.28 4.89
N SER A 98 -18.25 -7.57 5.93
CA SER A 98 -19.64 -7.10 6.06
C SER A 98 -20.03 -6.12 4.93
N ASP A 99 -19.15 -5.21 4.56
CA ASP A 99 -19.37 -4.23 3.48
C ASP A 99 -19.39 -4.93 2.11
N TRP A 100 -18.47 -5.86 1.86
CA TRP A 100 -18.38 -6.64 0.63
C TRP A 100 -19.64 -7.47 0.37
N LYS A 101 -20.18 -8.13 1.40
CA LYS A 101 -21.45 -8.87 1.32
C LYS A 101 -22.64 -7.99 0.95
N ARG A 102 -22.55 -6.69 1.13
CA ARG A 102 -23.53 -5.68 0.69
C ARG A 102 -23.20 -5.03 -0.65
N GLY A 103 -22.19 -5.54 -1.36
CA GLY A 103 -21.75 -5.00 -2.66
C GLY A 103 -20.89 -3.74 -2.56
N GLN A 104 -20.33 -3.46 -1.38
CA GLN A 104 -19.46 -2.31 -1.14
C GLN A 104 -18.00 -2.75 -1.03
N PRO A 105 -17.14 -2.49 -2.02
CA PRO A 105 -15.72 -2.74 -1.90
C PRO A 105 -15.09 -1.93 -0.76
N HIS A 106 -14.25 -2.58 0.05
CA HIS A 106 -13.64 -1.97 1.22
C HIS A 106 -12.26 -2.53 1.53
N ILE A 107 -11.27 -1.68 1.58
CA ILE A 107 -9.92 -2.01 2.04
C ILE A 107 -9.58 -1.24 3.31
N ASP A 108 -8.88 -1.89 4.22
CA ASP A 108 -8.38 -1.32 5.46
C ASP A 108 -6.85 -1.37 5.45
N ILE A 109 -6.19 -0.25 5.69
CA ILE A 109 -4.77 -0.08 5.42
C ILE A 109 -4.01 0.06 6.73
N TRP A 110 -3.01 -0.82 6.94
CA TRP A 110 -2.14 -0.74 8.10
C TRP A 110 -1.39 0.59 8.17
N THR A 111 -1.46 1.22 9.34
CA THR A 111 -0.68 2.40 9.70
C THR A 111 0.16 2.14 10.94
N GLY A 112 1.19 2.90 11.12
CA GLY A 112 1.91 2.83 12.36
C GLY A 112 2.95 1.72 12.47
N SER A 113 3.38 1.50 13.69
CA SER A 113 4.47 0.59 14.03
C SER A 113 3.98 -0.80 14.38
N ALA A 114 4.60 -1.82 13.80
CA ALA A 114 4.40 -3.21 14.19
C ALA A 114 5.03 -3.57 15.56
N SER A 115 5.70 -2.64 16.22
CA SER A 115 6.39 -2.85 17.51
C SER A 115 5.93 -1.92 18.62
N ARG A 116 5.04 -0.96 18.32
CA ARG A 116 4.60 0.06 19.29
C ARG A 116 3.09 0.23 19.23
N ASN A 117 2.42 0.06 20.37
CA ASN A 117 1.04 0.47 20.55
C ASN A 117 0.99 2.00 20.69
N GLY A 118 0.33 2.67 19.75
CA GLY A 118 0.15 4.12 19.76
C GLY A 118 -1.06 4.60 20.60
N GLY A 119 -1.83 3.67 21.17
CA GLY A 119 -3.01 3.98 21.97
C GLY A 119 -4.08 4.78 21.22
N GLN A 120 -4.89 5.50 21.96
CA GLN A 120 -6.00 6.30 21.42
C GLN A 120 -5.53 7.36 20.41
N ALA A 121 -4.34 7.94 20.60
CA ALA A 121 -3.80 8.93 19.68
C ALA A 121 -3.54 8.34 18.28
N GLN A 122 -3.19 7.05 18.19
CA GLN A 122 -3.05 6.34 16.93
C GLN A 122 -4.41 6.14 16.27
N ILE A 123 -5.42 5.66 16.98
CA ILE A 123 -6.79 5.47 16.50
C ILE A 123 -7.38 6.80 16.00
N ASP A 124 -7.21 7.86 16.77
CA ASP A 124 -7.68 9.21 16.37
C ASP A 124 -7.01 9.70 15.09
N CYS A 125 -5.74 9.34 14.87
CA CYS A 125 -5.03 9.67 13.64
C CYS A 125 -5.56 8.85 12.46
N GLU A 126 -5.79 7.57 12.62
CA GLU A 126 -6.36 6.66 11.60
C GLU A 126 -7.74 7.13 11.15
N ASN A 127 -8.58 7.53 12.11
CA ASN A 127 -9.88 8.13 11.82
C ASN A 127 -9.76 9.43 11.00
N ARG A 128 -8.75 10.26 11.26
CA ARG A 128 -8.50 11.48 10.47
C ARG A 128 -7.92 11.20 9.09
N LEU A 129 -7.20 10.08 8.91
CA LEU A 129 -6.73 9.62 7.60
C LEU A 129 -7.86 9.11 6.73
N THR A 130 -8.89 8.53 7.33
CA THR A 130 -10.02 7.92 6.61
C THR A 130 -10.74 8.96 5.76
N PRO A 131 -10.66 8.85 4.42
CA PRO A 131 -11.23 9.86 3.53
C PRO A 131 -12.75 9.69 3.41
N GLY A 132 -13.46 10.79 3.22
CA GLY A 132 -14.93 10.80 3.09
C GLY A 132 -15.47 10.33 1.74
N GLY A 133 -14.64 9.82 0.83
CA GLY A 133 -15.01 9.47 -0.54
C GLY A 133 -14.82 8.00 -0.88
N ARG A 134 -14.87 7.72 -2.18
CA ARG A 134 -14.57 6.42 -2.78
C ARG A 134 -13.35 6.56 -3.67
N TYR A 135 -12.50 5.56 -3.69
CA TYR A 135 -11.21 5.63 -4.34
C TYR A 135 -11.01 4.46 -5.31
N SER A 136 -10.19 4.69 -6.31
CA SER A 136 -9.72 3.62 -7.19
C SER A 136 -8.44 3.03 -6.66
N ILE A 137 -8.26 1.75 -6.91
CA ILE A 137 -6.98 1.05 -6.74
C ILE A 137 -6.50 0.57 -8.10
N VAL A 138 -5.22 0.29 -8.26
CA VAL A 138 -4.68 -0.34 -9.47
C VAL A 138 -4.27 -1.76 -9.11
N ARG A 139 -4.88 -2.74 -9.77
CA ARG A 139 -4.54 -4.17 -9.64
C ARG A 139 -3.47 -4.52 -10.66
N ASP A 140 -2.61 -5.47 -10.33
CA ASP A 140 -1.46 -5.87 -11.15
C ASP A 140 -0.61 -4.66 -11.62
N PRO A 141 -0.25 -3.74 -10.71
CA PRO A 141 0.43 -2.50 -11.07
C PRO A 141 1.85 -2.78 -11.56
N PRO A 142 2.36 -2.00 -12.52
CA PRO A 142 3.78 -2.01 -12.83
C PRO A 142 4.61 -1.54 -11.64
N LYS A 143 5.87 -1.99 -11.56
CA LYS A 143 6.76 -1.70 -10.41
C LYS A 143 7.26 -0.25 -10.30
N ASN A 144 7.06 0.54 -11.34
CA ASN A 144 7.68 1.85 -11.51
C ASN A 144 6.74 3.03 -11.23
N TYR A 145 5.61 2.81 -10.56
CA TYR A 145 4.82 3.95 -10.09
C TYR A 145 5.56 4.70 -8.98
N GLY A 146 5.46 6.03 -8.99
CA GLY A 146 6.06 6.87 -7.97
C GLY A 146 5.53 6.53 -6.57
N VAL A 147 6.43 6.49 -5.59
CA VAL A 147 6.10 6.20 -4.19
C VAL A 147 6.38 7.42 -3.34
N ASN A 148 5.40 7.80 -2.52
CA ASN A 148 5.58 8.88 -1.58
C ASN A 148 6.46 8.44 -0.40
N GLY A 149 7.51 9.21 -0.13
CA GLY A 149 8.51 8.87 0.90
C GLY A 149 9.63 7.95 0.40
N GLU A 150 9.70 7.65 -0.90
CA GLU A 150 10.88 7.05 -1.48
C GLU A 150 12.05 8.04 -1.40
N PHE A 151 13.17 7.53 -0.93
CA PHE A 151 14.41 8.31 -0.81
C PHE A 151 14.93 8.65 -2.21
N ASP A 152 14.60 9.85 -2.71
CA ASP A 152 15.27 10.40 -3.88
C ASP A 152 16.64 10.95 -3.42
N PRO A 153 17.75 10.32 -3.79
CA PRO A 153 19.08 10.75 -3.38
C PRO A 153 19.40 12.18 -3.81
N ILE A 154 18.80 12.69 -4.88
CA ILE A 154 19.01 14.07 -5.36
C ILE A 154 18.26 15.07 -4.47
N THR A 155 17.01 14.75 -4.10
CA THR A 155 16.22 15.59 -3.19
C THR A 155 16.79 15.56 -1.77
N ALA A 156 17.26 14.39 -1.32
CA ALA A 156 17.92 14.25 -0.03
C ALA A 156 19.26 15.00 0.03
N TYR A 157 20.07 14.96 -1.02
CA TYR A 157 21.32 15.74 -1.10
C TYR A 157 21.06 17.24 -1.06
N ARG A 158 20.01 17.72 -1.74
CA ARG A 158 19.57 19.13 -1.67
C ARG A 158 19.04 19.51 -0.29
N ALA A 159 18.26 18.63 0.35
CA ALA A 159 17.77 18.86 1.70
C ALA A 159 18.90 18.88 2.73
N LEU A 160 19.87 17.96 2.63
CA LEU A 160 21.04 17.90 3.49
C LEU A 160 21.96 19.14 3.29
N SER A 161 22.15 19.60 2.06
CA SER A 161 22.95 20.82 1.80
C SER A 161 22.28 22.09 2.35
N LEU A 162 20.96 22.20 2.25
CA LEU A 162 20.20 23.31 2.84
C LEU A 162 20.17 23.23 4.36
N LEU A 163 20.06 22.02 4.95
CA LEU A 163 20.11 21.79 6.38
C LEU A 163 21.49 22.13 6.97
N GLN A 164 22.57 21.82 6.22
CA GLN A 164 23.94 22.13 6.62
C GLN A 164 24.17 23.64 6.64
N ILE A 165 23.61 24.39 5.69
CA ILE A 165 23.65 25.84 5.66
C ILE A 165 22.87 26.48 6.82
N MET A 166 21.69 25.87 7.17
CA MET A 166 20.85 26.32 8.30
C MET A 166 21.51 26.05 9.67
N LEU A 167 22.16 24.87 9.83
CA LEU A 167 22.83 24.48 11.08
C LEU A 167 24.04 25.36 11.42
N THR A 168 24.71 25.92 10.44
CA THR A 168 25.83 26.86 10.67
C THR A 168 25.35 28.24 11.14
N TRP A 169 24.03 28.53 11.00
CA TRP A 169 23.50 29.88 11.29
C TRP A 169 22.69 29.97 12.60
N THR A 170 22.15 28.89 13.13
CA THR A 170 21.15 28.97 14.22
C THR A 170 21.51 28.23 15.51
N GLY A 171 22.53 27.40 15.57
CA GLY A 171 22.89 26.65 16.77
C GLY A 171 21.76 25.76 17.32
N ALA A 172 20.72 25.52 16.55
CA ALA A 172 19.56 24.73 16.98
C ALA A 172 19.83 23.24 16.76
N ALA A 173 19.66 22.45 17.81
CA ALA A 173 19.69 20.99 17.74
C ALA A 173 18.58 20.50 16.80
N PRO A 174 18.84 19.47 15.99
CA PRO A 174 17.83 18.91 15.09
C PRO A 174 16.67 18.37 15.92
N LEU A 175 15.47 18.91 15.69
CA LEU A 175 14.23 18.36 16.21
C LEU A 175 13.92 17.05 15.47
N PHE A 176 14.56 15.96 15.86
CA PHE A 176 14.08 14.63 15.52
C PHE A 176 12.83 14.35 16.36
N SER A 177 11.68 14.76 15.86
CA SER A 177 10.46 14.10 16.29
C SER A 177 10.53 12.65 15.84
N PRO A 178 10.30 11.66 16.72
CA PRO A 178 10.17 10.29 16.29
C PRO A 178 9.11 10.25 15.16
N PRO A 179 9.33 9.48 14.09
CA PRO A 179 8.37 9.45 13.00
C PRO A 179 7.01 9.10 13.60
N ASN A 180 6.06 10.01 13.47
CA ASN A 180 4.66 9.73 13.76
C ASN A 180 4.28 8.54 12.89
N THR A 181 3.91 7.45 13.51
CA THR A 181 3.49 6.24 12.83
C THR A 181 2.22 6.46 12.00
N CYS A 182 1.53 7.57 12.23
CA CYS A 182 0.40 8.04 11.45
C CYS A 182 0.64 9.50 11.05
N ASN A 183 0.68 9.80 9.76
CA ASN A 183 0.88 11.14 9.23
C ASN A 183 -0.23 11.52 8.23
N THR A 184 -1.14 12.38 8.66
CA THR A 184 -2.26 12.85 7.84
C THR A 184 -1.82 13.68 6.61
N GLY A 185 -0.60 14.20 6.60
CA GLY A 185 -0.03 14.90 5.45
C GLY A 185 0.34 13.99 4.26
N ASN A 186 0.33 12.68 4.46
CA ASN A 186 0.66 11.70 3.41
C ASN A 186 -0.55 11.22 2.61
N VAL A 187 -1.75 11.70 2.88
CA VAL A 187 -2.95 11.42 2.09
C VAL A 187 -3.14 12.54 1.07
N TYR A 188 -2.95 12.23 -0.20
CA TYR A 188 -3.10 13.20 -1.28
C TYR A 188 -4.31 12.85 -2.15
N PRO A 189 -5.20 13.81 -2.41
CA PRO A 189 -6.15 13.69 -3.50
C PRO A 189 -5.38 13.85 -4.82
N LYS A 190 -4.81 12.78 -5.35
CA LYS A 190 -4.11 12.80 -6.62
C LYS A 190 -4.89 12.06 -7.68
N ASN A 191 -4.68 12.53 -8.93
CA ASN A 191 -5.23 11.90 -10.12
C ASN A 191 -4.94 10.40 -10.10
N PRO A 192 -5.92 9.58 -10.49
CA PRO A 192 -5.71 8.14 -10.53
C PRO A 192 -4.54 7.82 -11.45
N ALA A 193 -3.64 6.95 -10.99
CA ALA A 193 -2.71 6.30 -11.88
C ALA A 193 -3.53 5.49 -12.87
N HIS A 194 -3.25 5.64 -14.15
CA HIS A 194 -3.90 4.89 -15.22
C HIS A 194 -3.00 3.71 -15.62
N CYS A 195 -3.63 2.58 -15.87
CA CYS A 195 -2.99 1.45 -16.50
C CYS A 195 -2.56 1.77 -17.94
#